data_ca76ef55e17611fe36c212b981027779
#
_entry.id   ca76ef55e17611fe36c212b981027779
#
_cell.length_a   1.000
_cell.length_b   1.000
_cell.length_c   1.000
_cell.angle_alpha   90.00
_cell.angle_beta   90.00
_cell.angle_gamma   90.00
#
_symmetry.space_group_name_H-M   'P 1'
#
loop_
_entity.id
_entity.type
_entity.pdbx_description
1 polymer ?
#
loop_
_entity_poly.entity_id
_entity_poly.type
_entity_poly.pdbx_seq_one_letter_code
_entity_poly.pdbx_strand_id
1 'polypeptide(L)'
;MEKTRNSANVDPRTRRLAFCALFTALGVVLGGLLSIPAMPLGSYTLKIGLGVLPVIVTAVLYGPLYGGTVGALTDLLQALIFPKGAYMPWFTVIGALFGVIPGLFFMKGQKPTLKRIFVAVFSGQTVCSVLLNTLLLMWLYGSPWQIVYARLINQAVMIPLYTALVYYVVKLMDKCGII
;
A
#
# COMPACT_ATOMS: atom_id res chain seq x y z
N MET A 1 -33.63 35.33 3.08
CA MET A 1 -32.27 34.96 2.64
C MET A 1 -32.10 33.46 2.82
N GLU A 2 -32.50 32.72 1.83
CA GLU A 2 -32.47 31.26 1.80
C GLU A 2 -31.09 30.80 1.40
N LYS A 3 -30.34 30.27 2.37
CA LYS A 3 -28.99 29.74 2.17
C LYS A 3 -29.13 28.40 1.48
N THR A 4 -29.22 28.42 0.16
CA THR A 4 -29.13 27.22 -0.70
C THR A 4 -27.81 26.51 -0.44
N ARG A 5 -27.86 25.58 0.50
CA ARG A 5 -26.79 24.61 0.74
C ARG A 5 -26.90 23.55 -0.35
N ASN A 6 -26.40 23.90 -1.51
CA ASN A 6 -26.23 22.97 -2.62
C ASN A 6 -25.14 21.97 -2.23
N SER A 7 -25.47 21.02 -1.37
CA SER A 7 -24.66 19.82 -1.18
C SER A 7 -24.84 19.02 -2.46
N ALA A 8 -23.93 19.25 -3.41
CA ALA A 8 -23.81 18.43 -4.61
C ALA A 8 -23.82 16.95 -4.12
N ASN A 9 -24.90 16.25 -4.44
CA ASN A 9 -25.00 14.79 -4.26
C ASN A 9 -23.98 14.16 -5.21
N VAL A 10 -22.71 14.13 -4.77
CA VAL A 10 -21.66 13.46 -5.53
C VAL A 10 -21.96 11.97 -5.49
N ASP A 11 -22.16 11.37 -6.66
CA ASP A 11 -22.41 9.95 -6.81
C ASP A 11 -21.38 9.16 -5.95
N PRO A 12 -21.82 8.19 -5.14
CA PRO A 12 -20.93 7.38 -4.32
C PRO A 12 -19.77 6.74 -5.09
N ARG A 13 -19.99 6.45 -6.38
CA ARG A 13 -18.93 5.93 -7.27
C ARG A 13 -17.86 6.98 -7.56
N THR A 14 -18.28 8.19 -7.91
CA THR A 14 -17.37 9.31 -8.18
C THR A 14 -16.55 9.65 -6.94
N ARG A 15 -17.16 9.64 -5.77
CA ARG A 15 -16.46 9.85 -4.50
C ARG A 15 -15.37 8.79 -4.24
N ARG A 16 -15.67 7.50 -4.47
CA ARG A 16 -14.68 6.42 -4.32
C ARG A 16 -13.53 6.57 -5.31
N LEU A 17 -13.81 6.91 -6.56
CA LEU A 17 -12.78 7.13 -7.58
C LEU A 17 -11.88 8.31 -7.22
N ALA A 18 -12.44 9.41 -6.73
CA ALA A 18 -11.66 10.56 -6.28
C ALA A 18 -10.72 10.21 -5.13
N PHE A 19 -11.19 9.42 -4.15
CA PHE A 19 -10.33 8.92 -3.08
C PHE A 19 -9.24 7.98 -3.59
N CYS A 20 -9.56 7.08 -4.52
CA CYS A 20 -8.56 6.20 -5.13
C CYS A 20 -7.48 7.00 -5.86
N ALA A 21 -7.85 8.03 -6.62
CA ALA A 21 -6.90 8.92 -7.29
C ALA A 21 -6.01 9.67 -6.28
N LEU A 22 -6.60 10.20 -5.20
CA LEU A 22 -5.87 10.88 -4.12
C LEU A 22 -4.87 9.94 -3.43
N PHE A 23 -5.31 8.73 -3.08
CA PHE A 23 -4.44 7.75 -2.44
C PHE A 23 -3.36 7.21 -3.39
N THR A 24 -3.64 7.12 -4.68
CA THR A 24 -2.61 6.79 -5.70
C THR A 24 -1.54 7.88 -5.72
N ALA A 25 -1.94 9.15 -5.83
CA ALA A 25 -1.01 10.29 -5.83
C ALA A 25 -0.17 10.33 -4.54
N LEU A 26 -0.83 10.14 -3.38
CA LEU A 26 -0.15 10.08 -2.09
C LEU A 26 0.85 8.91 -2.03
N GLY A 27 0.47 7.74 -2.55
CA GLY A 27 1.34 6.56 -2.62
C GLY A 27 2.57 6.79 -3.49
N VAL A 28 2.41 7.48 -4.62
CA VAL A 28 3.52 7.85 -5.51
C VAL A 28 4.48 8.80 -4.81
N VAL A 29 3.97 9.84 -4.16
CA VAL A 29 4.80 10.83 -3.43
C VAL A 29 5.52 10.17 -2.25
N LEU A 30 4.81 9.42 -1.42
CA LEU A 30 5.40 8.74 -0.26
C LEU A 30 6.42 7.66 -0.67
N GLY A 31 6.16 6.93 -1.75
CA GLY A 31 7.06 5.89 -2.25
C GLY A 31 8.24 6.42 -3.08
N GLY A 32 8.07 7.58 -3.72
CA GLY A 32 9.11 8.24 -4.49
C GLY A 32 10.06 9.07 -3.64
N LEU A 33 9.50 10.00 -2.86
CA LEU A 33 10.26 11.00 -2.10
C LEU A 33 10.65 10.54 -0.69
N LEU A 34 9.75 9.82 0.02
CA LEU A 34 9.96 9.39 1.40
C LEU A 34 10.48 7.94 1.53
N SER A 35 10.95 7.33 0.45
CA SER A 35 11.71 6.08 0.54
C SER A 35 13.11 6.38 1.09
N ILE A 36 13.25 6.43 2.41
CA ILE A 36 14.54 6.66 3.07
C ILE A 36 15.32 5.34 3.04
N PRO A 37 16.55 5.32 2.51
CA PRO A 37 17.45 4.20 2.71
C PRO A 37 17.83 4.12 4.19
N ALA A 38 17.24 3.18 4.92
CA ALA A 38 17.38 3.14 6.37
C ALA A 38 18.73 2.59 6.84
N MET A 39 19.38 1.74 6.07
CA MET A 39 20.72 1.22 6.37
C MET A 39 21.40 0.65 5.12
N PRO A 40 22.65 1.02 4.83
CA PRO A 40 23.47 0.32 3.85
C PRO A 40 23.97 -0.99 4.50
N LEU A 41 23.31 -2.11 4.20
CA LEU A 41 23.79 -3.44 4.58
C LEU A 41 24.59 -4.01 3.40
N GLY A 42 25.81 -3.56 3.20
CA GLY A 42 26.62 -3.91 2.02
C GLY A 42 26.01 -3.37 0.72
N SER A 43 25.82 -4.23 -0.29
CA SER A 43 25.17 -3.87 -1.57
C SER A 43 23.64 -3.72 -1.49
N TYR A 44 23.01 -3.93 -0.34
CA TYR A 44 21.56 -3.91 -0.17
C TYR A 44 21.13 -2.82 0.76
N THR A 45 20.24 -1.97 0.28
CA THR A 45 19.65 -0.89 1.07
C THR A 45 18.30 -1.32 1.62
N LEU A 46 18.19 -1.38 2.95
CA LEU A 46 16.87 -1.49 3.60
C LEU A 46 16.08 -0.21 3.32
N LYS A 47 14.94 -0.33 2.67
CA LYS A 47 14.07 0.82 2.35
C LYS A 47 12.88 0.82 3.27
N ILE A 48 12.73 1.90 4.04
CA ILE A 48 11.48 2.24 4.71
C ILE A 48 10.61 2.95 3.67
N GLY A 49 9.71 2.21 3.01
CA GLY A 49 8.86 2.75 1.95
C GLY A 49 7.43 2.93 2.42
N LEU A 50 7.00 4.15 2.72
CA LEU A 50 5.62 4.45 3.14
C LEU A 50 4.60 4.42 1.98
N GLY A 51 5.05 4.21 0.74
CA GLY A 51 4.20 4.21 -0.45
C GLY A 51 3.10 3.13 -0.48
N VAL A 52 3.31 2.03 0.25
CA VAL A 52 2.32 0.94 0.35
C VAL A 52 1.17 1.29 1.30
N LEU A 53 1.36 2.27 2.20
CA LEU A 53 0.36 2.63 3.21
C LEU A 53 -0.96 3.10 2.59
N PRO A 54 -1.01 4.05 1.63
CA PRO A 54 -2.26 4.44 0.98
C PRO A 54 -2.96 3.29 0.26
N VAL A 55 -2.19 2.35 -0.30
CA VAL A 55 -2.72 1.15 -0.96
C VAL A 55 -3.48 0.27 0.04
N ILE A 56 -2.87 0.01 1.20
CA ILE A 56 -3.51 -0.79 2.26
C ILE A 56 -4.73 -0.05 2.82
N VAL A 57 -4.67 1.26 3.05
CA VAL A 57 -5.81 2.06 3.51
C VAL A 57 -6.97 1.93 2.53
N THR A 58 -6.72 2.09 1.22
CA THR A 58 -7.75 1.91 0.19
C THR A 58 -8.36 0.51 0.19
N ALA A 59 -7.51 -0.51 0.36
CA ALA A 59 -7.94 -1.90 0.44
C ALA A 59 -8.86 -2.17 1.66
N VAL A 60 -8.55 -1.58 2.80
CA VAL A 60 -9.36 -1.67 4.02
C VAL A 60 -10.71 -0.96 3.86
N LEU A 61 -10.74 0.20 3.19
CA LEU A 61 -11.95 1.03 3.05
C LEU A 61 -12.88 0.56 1.94
N TYR A 62 -12.32 0.22 0.79
CA TYR A 62 -13.09 -0.03 -0.43
C TYR A 62 -12.97 -1.46 -0.96
N GLY A 63 -12.18 -2.29 -0.29
CA GLY A 63 -12.02 -3.71 -0.64
C GLY A 63 -10.91 -3.99 -1.66
N PRO A 64 -10.78 -5.28 -2.07
CA PRO A 64 -9.62 -5.76 -2.83
C PRO A 64 -9.50 -5.16 -4.23
N LEU A 65 -10.59 -4.93 -4.93
CA LEU A 65 -10.56 -4.38 -6.29
C LEU A 65 -9.97 -2.96 -6.31
N TYR A 66 -10.48 -2.08 -5.45
CA TYR A 66 -9.97 -0.70 -5.36
C TYR A 66 -8.55 -0.66 -4.80
N GLY A 67 -8.24 -1.48 -3.79
CA GLY A 67 -6.89 -1.61 -3.27
C GLY A 67 -5.90 -2.10 -4.33
N GLY A 68 -6.29 -3.10 -5.11
CA GLY A 68 -5.47 -3.64 -6.19
C GLY A 68 -5.22 -2.64 -7.31
N THR A 69 -6.25 -1.91 -7.76
CA THR A 69 -6.09 -0.87 -8.79
C THR A 69 -5.20 0.27 -8.32
N VAL A 70 -5.38 0.75 -7.09
CA VAL A 70 -4.51 1.78 -6.49
C VAL A 70 -3.08 1.28 -6.37
N GLY A 71 -2.87 0.03 -5.95
CA GLY A 71 -1.54 -0.58 -5.85
C GLY A 71 -0.83 -0.68 -7.20
N ALA A 72 -1.52 -1.16 -8.24
CA ALA A 72 -0.99 -1.25 -9.60
C ALA A 72 -0.65 0.14 -10.17
N LEU A 73 -1.56 1.11 -10.04
CA LEU A 73 -1.35 2.47 -10.53
C LEU A 73 -0.21 3.18 -9.78
N THR A 74 -0.13 2.99 -8.46
CA THR A 74 0.95 3.57 -7.65
C THR A 74 2.31 3.05 -8.10
N ASP A 75 2.46 1.74 -8.31
CA ASP A 75 3.71 1.15 -8.78
C ASP A 75 4.08 1.61 -10.19
N LEU A 76 3.11 1.59 -11.12
CA LEU A 76 3.31 2.05 -12.49
C LEU A 76 3.75 3.51 -12.54
N LEU A 77 3.05 4.40 -11.84
CA LEU A 77 3.38 5.82 -11.80
C LEU A 77 4.73 6.08 -11.11
N GLN A 78 5.06 5.33 -10.05
CA GLN A 78 6.39 5.43 -9.44
C GLN A 78 7.49 5.01 -10.40
N ALA A 79 7.28 3.96 -11.19
CA ALA A 79 8.27 3.52 -12.17
C ALA A 79 8.48 4.53 -13.29
N LEU A 80 7.43 5.27 -13.67
CA LEU A 80 7.49 6.32 -14.71
C LEU A 80 8.10 7.63 -14.19
N ILE A 81 7.70 8.06 -12.99
CA ILE A 81 8.10 9.38 -12.44
C ILE A 81 9.46 9.30 -11.73
N PHE A 82 9.72 8.19 -11.04
CA PHE A 82 10.95 7.96 -10.26
C PHE A 82 11.66 6.68 -10.74
N PRO A 83 12.19 6.62 -11.97
CA PRO A 83 12.80 5.41 -12.50
C PRO A 83 14.01 5.01 -11.65
N LYS A 84 13.93 3.85 -11.00
CA LYS A 84 15.01 3.26 -10.18
C LYS A 84 15.72 2.11 -10.91
N GLY A 85 15.37 1.88 -12.18
CA GLY A 85 15.88 0.80 -13.03
C GLY A 85 14.95 0.54 -14.20
N ALA A 86 15.20 -0.52 -14.97
CA ALA A 86 14.30 -0.93 -16.05
C ALA A 86 12.93 -1.33 -15.50
N TYR A 87 11.87 -0.78 -16.09
CA TYR A 87 10.50 -1.14 -15.71
C TYR A 87 10.22 -2.62 -16.02
N MET A 88 9.72 -3.33 -15.04
CA MET A 88 9.29 -4.72 -15.18
C MET A 88 7.83 -4.88 -14.74
N PRO A 89 6.94 -5.39 -15.60
CA PRO A 89 5.51 -5.53 -15.32
C PRO A 89 5.19 -6.38 -14.08
N TRP A 90 6.09 -7.31 -13.75
CA TRP A 90 5.93 -8.19 -12.57
C TRP A 90 5.86 -7.41 -11.24
N PHE A 91 6.58 -6.31 -11.11
CA PHE A 91 6.50 -5.46 -9.90
C PHE A 91 5.13 -4.79 -9.79
N THR A 92 4.52 -4.39 -10.91
CA THR A 92 3.17 -3.83 -10.92
C THR A 92 2.12 -4.87 -10.49
N VAL A 93 2.29 -6.14 -10.90
CA VAL A 93 1.44 -7.25 -10.40
C VAL A 93 1.59 -7.41 -8.88
N ILE A 94 2.81 -7.38 -8.37
CA ILE A 94 3.05 -7.42 -6.92
C ILE A 94 2.45 -6.20 -6.23
N GLY A 95 2.56 -5.01 -6.83
CA GLY A 95 1.91 -3.77 -6.36
C GLY A 95 0.39 -3.92 -6.25
N ALA A 96 -0.25 -4.53 -7.24
CA ALA A 96 -1.67 -4.86 -7.19
C ALA A 96 -2.00 -5.83 -6.04
N LEU A 97 -1.19 -6.87 -5.85
CA LEU A 97 -1.39 -7.85 -4.79
C LEU A 97 -1.25 -7.25 -3.39
N PHE A 98 -0.41 -6.21 -3.21
CA PHE A 98 -0.34 -5.46 -1.96
C PHE A 98 -1.66 -4.80 -1.56
N GLY A 99 -2.54 -4.52 -2.52
CA GLY A 99 -3.89 -4.03 -2.26
C GLY A 99 -4.93 -5.15 -2.18
N VAL A 100 -4.82 -6.15 -3.05
CA VAL A 100 -5.80 -7.25 -3.11
C VAL A 100 -5.76 -8.09 -1.84
N ILE A 101 -4.58 -8.56 -1.40
CA ILE A 101 -4.47 -9.48 -0.26
C ILE A 101 -5.03 -8.88 1.03
N PRO A 102 -4.63 -7.68 1.49
CA PRO A 102 -5.26 -7.06 2.66
C PRO A 102 -6.76 -6.80 2.46
N GLY A 103 -7.17 -6.41 1.25
CA GLY A 103 -8.56 -6.14 0.91
C GLY A 103 -9.49 -7.34 1.05
N LEU A 104 -9.00 -8.56 0.84
CA LEU A 104 -9.78 -9.80 1.00
C LEU A 104 -10.34 -9.96 2.43
N PHE A 105 -9.61 -9.48 3.42
CA PHE A 105 -10.04 -9.52 4.83
C PHE A 105 -11.20 -8.56 5.14
N PHE A 106 -11.53 -7.63 4.22
CA PHE A 106 -12.57 -6.61 4.39
C PHE A 106 -13.71 -6.71 3.37
N MET A 107 -13.75 -7.78 2.56
CA MET A 107 -14.72 -7.97 1.47
C MET A 107 -16.20 -7.91 1.87
N LYS A 108 -16.57 -8.15 3.11
CA LYS A 108 -17.98 -8.23 3.53
C LYS A 108 -18.42 -7.04 4.38
N GLY A 109 -17.84 -5.86 4.18
CA GLY A 109 -18.17 -4.68 4.99
C GLY A 109 -17.83 -4.85 6.46
N GLN A 110 -16.86 -5.67 6.76
CA GLN A 110 -16.48 -6.00 8.12
C GLN A 110 -15.71 -4.84 8.76
N LYS A 111 -16.07 -4.51 10.00
CA LYS A 111 -15.45 -3.39 10.72
C LYS A 111 -13.94 -3.54 10.85
N PRO A 112 -13.17 -2.47 10.60
CA PRO A 112 -11.72 -2.48 10.69
C PRO A 112 -11.26 -2.53 12.16
N THR A 113 -11.12 -3.74 12.70
CA THR A 113 -10.58 -3.97 14.05
C THR A 113 -9.06 -4.05 13.97
N LEU A 114 -8.34 -3.57 15.01
CA LEU A 114 -6.88 -3.59 15.06
C LEU A 114 -6.30 -4.99 14.74
N LYS A 115 -6.86 -6.05 15.33
CA LYS A 115 -6.42 -7.43 15.08
C LYS A 115 -6.56 -7.83 13.61
N ARG A 116 -7.67 -7.45 12.96
CA ARG A 116 -7.92 -7.76 11.55
C ARG A 116 -7.01 -6.98 10.62
N ILE A 117 -6.77 -5.69 10.90
CA ILE A 117 -5.81 -4.87 10.17
C ILE A 117 -4.41 -5.48 10.29
N PHE A 118 -4.01 -5.91 11.49
CA PHE A 118 -2.73 -6.56 11.70
C PHE A 118 -2.58 -7.83 10.85
N VAL A 119 -3.56 -8.73 10.86
CA VAL A 119 -3.53 -9.96 10.06
C VAL A 119 -3.50 -9.64 8.56
N ALA A 120 -4.28 -8.66 8.11
CA ALA A 120 -4.33 -8.23 6.72
C ALA A 120 -2.98 -7.63 6.26
N VAL A 121 -2.37 -6.77 7.07
CA VAL A 121 -1.05 -6.19 6.81
C VAL A 121 0.02 -7.26 6.83
N PHE A 122 0.01 -8.13 7.84
CA PHE A 122 0.96 -9.23 7.99
C PHE A 122 0.93 -10.16 6.76
N SER A 123 -0.25 -10.61 6.34
CA SER A 123 -0.40 -11.50 5.18
C SER A 123 0.05 -10.81 3.89
N GLY A 124 -0.36 -9.56 3.64
CA GLY A 124 0.04 -8.79 2.46
C GLY A 124 1.55 -8.58 2.40
N GLN A 125 2.17 -8.17 3.50
CA GLN A 125 3.60 -7.94 3.59
C GLN A 125 4.41 -9.23 3.43
N THR A 126 4.01 -10.31 4.09
CA THR A 126 4.71 -11.59 4.01
C THR A 126 4.65 -12.15 2.59
N VAL A 127 3.47 -12.21 2.00
CA VAL A 127 3.31 -12.77 0.64
C VAL A 127 3.96 -11.89 -0.41
N CYS A 128 3.67 -10.58 -0.42
CA CYS A 128 4.15 -9.71 -1.49
C CYS A 128 5.62 -9.32 -1.33
N SER A 129 6.06 -8.94 -0.12
CA SER A 129 7.41 -8.45 0.09
C SER A 129 8.42 -9.56 0.34
N VAL A 130 8.11 -10.53 1.22
CA VAL A 130 9.07 -11.59 1.57
C VAL A 130 9.09 -12.67 0.50
N LEU A 131 7.92 -13.19 0.08
CA LEU A 131 7.88 -14.26 -0.90
C LEU A 131 8.05 -13.75 -2.33
N LEU A 132 7.05 -13.08 -2.89
CA LEU A 132 7.00 -12.76 -4.32
C LEU A 132 8.14 -11.81 -4.74
N ASN A 133 8.33 -10.73 -4.03
CA ASN A 133 9.35 -9.74 -4.41
C ASN A 133 10.77 -10.29 -4.21
N THR A 134 11.01 -11.14 -3.20
CA THR A 134 12.32 -11.77 -3.00
C THR A 134 12.60 -12.81 -4.08
N LEU A 135 11.63 -13.67 -4.38
CA LEU A 135 11.76 -14.66 -5.46
C LEU A 135 12.02 -13.98 -6.80
N LEU A 136 11.30 -12.89 -7.09
CA LEU A 136 11.48 -12.14 -8.31
C LEU A 136 12.88 -11.53 -8.42
N LEU A 137 13.40 -10.95 -7.33
CA LEU A 137 14.75 -10.40 -7.30
C LEU A 137 15.84 -11.47 -7.42
N MET A 138 15.66 -12.62 -6.81
CA MET A 138 16.59 -13.75 -6.98
C MET A 138 16.58 -14.25 -8.42
N TRP A 139 15.41 -14.38 -9.03
CA TRP A 139 15.26 -14.90 -10.37
C TRP A 139 15.77 -13.91 -11.45
N LEU A 140 15.48 -12.62 -11.32
CA LEU A 140 15.83 -11.61 -12.33
C LEU A 140 17.24 -11.03 -12.16
N TYR A 141 17.70 -10.86 -10.94
CA TYR A 141 18.95 -10.16 -10.61
C TYR A 141 20.01 -11.06 -9.97
N GLY A 142 19.74 -12.37 -9.81
CA GLY A 142 20.66 -13.28 -9.16
C GLY A 142 21.01 -12.86 -7.71
N SER A 143 20.10 -12.14 -7.05
CA SER A 143 20.37 -11.61 -5.71
C SER A 143 20.70 -12.71 -4.72
N PRO A 144 21.73 -12.57 -3.88
CA PRO A 144 22.09 -13.60 -2.93
C PRO A 144 21.00 -13.77 -1.88
N TRP A 145 20.89 -14.97 -1.36
CA TRP A 145 19.83 -15.36 -0.44
C TRP A 145 19.85 -14.60 0.90
N GLN A 146 20.97 -13.96 1.24
CA GLN A 146 21.08 -13.08 2.43
C GLN A 146 20.06 -11.92 2.43
N ILE A 147 19.52 -11.54 1.26
CA ILE A 147 18.49 -10.50 1.17
C ILE A 147 17.21 -10.87 1.94
N VAL A 148 16.94 -12.17 2.12
CA VAL A 148 15.79 -12.67 2.89
C VAL A 148 15.87 -12.22 4.34
N TYR A 149 17.04 -12.37 4.98
CA TYR A 149 17.24 -11.96 6.38
C TYR A 149 17.05 -10.45 6.55
N ALA A 150 17.63 -9.65 5.65
CA ALA A 150 17.46 -8.20 5.67
C ALA A 150 15.98 -7.81 5.53
N ARG A 151 15.21 -8.50 4.70
CA ARG A 151 13.78 -8.28 4.54
C ARG A 151 12.96 -8.70 5.73
N LEU A 152 13.28 -9.82 6.37
CA LEU A 152 12.60 -10.27 7.59
C LEU A 152 12.76 -9.25 8.72
N ILE A 153 13.98 -8.73 8.92
CA ILE A 153 14.25 -7.69 9.92
C ILE A 153 13.44 -6.42 9.59
N ASN A 154 13.43 -6.01 8.33
CA ASN A 154 12.64 -4.85 7.89
C ASN A 154 11.15 -5.05 8.14
N GLN A 155 10.61 -6.24 7.87
CA GLN A 155 9.20 -6.55 8.09
C GLN A 155 8.81 -6.57 9.56
N ALA A 156 9.70 -7.02 10.45
CA ALA A 156 9.46 -6.99 11.90
C ALA A 156 9.18 -5.57 12.42
N VAL A 157 9.78 -4.56 11.80
CA VAL A 157 9.55 -3.14 12.13
C VAL A 157 8.35 -2.58 11.34
N MET A 158 8.25 -2.92 10.07
CA MET A 158 7.25 -2.33 9.16
C MET A 158 5.83 -2.81 9.43
N ILE A 159 5.63 -4.07 9.79
CA ILE A 159 4.28 -4.62 10.03
C ILE A 159 3.58 -3.90 11.18
N PRO A 160 4.17 -3.75 12.39
CA PRO A 160 3.52 -2.99 13.46
C PRO A 160 3.35 -1.51 13.09
N LEU A 161 4.32 -0.90 12.42
CA LEU A 161 4.24 0.49 11.97
C LEU A 161 3.06 0.71 11.01
N TYR A 162 2.94 -0.11 9.96
CA TYR A 162 1.82 -0.02 9.02
C TYR A 162 0.48 -0.31 9.70
N THR A 163 0.43 -1.30 10.59
CA THR A 163 -0.80 -1.61 11.33
C THR A 163 -1.27 -0.42 12.15
N ALA A 164 -0.35 0.22 12.88
CA ALA A 164 -0.68 1.40 13.70
C ALA A 164 -1.14 2.58 12.83
N LEU A 165 -0.40 2.87 11.74
CA LEU A 165 -0.74 3.99 10.84
C LEU A 165 -2.06 3.76 10.12
N VAL A 166 -2.29 2.57 9.56
CA VAL A 166 -3.55 2.22 8.87
C VAL A 166 -4.71 2.31 9.84
N TYR A 167 -4.58 1.75 11.04
CA TYR A 167 -5.62 1.82 12.06
C TYR A 167 -5.96 3.27 12.45
N TYR A 168 -4.93 4.11 12.64
CA TYR A 168 -5.12 5.52 13.00
C TYR A 168 -5.81 6.29 11.87
N VAL A 169 -5.36 6.12 10.61
CA VAL A 169 -5.95 6.80 9.44
C VAL A 169 -7.40 6.37 9.24
N VAL A 170 -7.70 5.07 9.29
CA VAL A 170 -9.06 4.56 9.14
C VAL A 170 -9.97 5.07 10.25
N LYS A 171 -9.51 5.07 11.51
CA LYS A 171 -10.26 5.63 12.65
C LYS A 171 -10.50 7.13 12.53
N LEU A 172 -9.52 7.87 11.99
CA LEU A 172 -9.66 9.30 11.75
C LEU A 172 -10.73 9.57 10.67
N MET A 173 -10.72 8.81 9.58
CA MET A 173 -11.71 8.93 8.49
C MET A 173 -13.12 8.57 8.93
N ASP A 174 -13.27 7.55 9.78
CA ASP A 174 -14.54 7.18 10.42
C ASP A 174 -15.07 8.33 11.30
N LYS A 175 -14.20 8.91 12.13
CA LYS A 175 -14.56 10.06 12.99
C LYS A 175 -14.94 11.32 12.21
N CYS A 176 -14.36 11.51 11.01
CA CYS A 176 -14.69 12.63 10.12
C CYS A 176 -15.96 12.41 9.29
N GLY A 177 -16.65 11.27 9.44
CA GLY A 177 -17.86 10.95 8.67
C GLY A 177 -17.59 10.74 7.17
N ILE A 178 -16.36 10.37 6.82
CA ILE A 178 -15.97 10.14 5.43
C ILE A 178 -16.37 8.72 4.98
N ILE A 179 -16.57 7.83 5.95
CA ILE A 179 -16.91 6.42 5.74
C ILE A 179 -18.25 6.12 6.41
#